data_f24ed02233f8b13ccee67fb6ec47299b
#
_entry.id   f24ed02233f8b13ccee67fb6ec47299b
#
_cell.length_a   1.000
_cell.length_b   1.000
_cell.length_c   1.000
_cell.angle_alpha   90.00
_cell.angle_beta   90.00
_cell.angle_gamma   90.00
#
_symmetry.space_group_name_H-M   'P 1'
#
loop_
_entity.id
_entity.type
_entity.pdbx_description
1 polymer ?
#
loop_
_entity_poly.entity_id
_entity_poly.type
_entity_poly.pdbx_seq_one_letter_code
_entity_poly.pdbx_strand_id
1 'polypeptide(L)'
;EVDRRIQQADYTFASLDIFNDLKRRAQTILAENRNNVPLNKRVSQADIDTLTNQMQHTLIRSVDAENAVNQKADQMEDLVNQNDELTDEEKQAAIQVIEEHKGNIIGDIGDQTTDAGVTRIKDQGIQTLSGDTATPVVKPNAKKAIRDKATKQRAIINATPDATEDEIQDAINQLATDETDAIDNVTNATTNADVETAKNNGINTIGAVVPQVTHKKAARDAINQATATKRQQINSNREATQEEKDAALNELTQATNHALEQINQATTNADVDNAKGDGLNAINP
;
A
#
# COMPACT_ATOMS: atom_id res chain seq x y z
N GLU A 1 58.55 4.06 -12.78
CA GLU A 1 57.98 2.75 -12.38
C GLU A 1 56.71 2.90 -11.52
N VAL A 2 56.65 3.90 -10.65
CA VAL A 2 55.44 4.18 -9.81
C VAL A 2 54.21 4.53 -10.67
N ASP A 3 54.40 5.22 -11.78
CA ASP A 3 53.34 5.73 -12.65
C ASP A 3 52.55 4.63 -13.40
N ARG A 4 53.10 3.46 -13.58
CA ARG A 4 52.44 2.35 -14.32
C ARG A 4 51.51 1.47 -13.47
N ARG A 5 51.51 1.64 -12.14
CA ARG A 5 50.74 0.80 -11.20
C ARG A 5 49.63 1.52 -10.48
N ILE A 6 49.53 2.85 -10.64
CA ILE A 6 48.48 3.65 -9.97
C ILE A 6 47.27 3.66 -10.87
N GLN A 7 46.22 2.92 -10.47
CA GLN A 7 44.88 3.15 -10.98
C GLN A 7 44.29 4.32 -10.19
N GLN A 8 44.12 5.45 -10.87
CA GLN A 8 43.65 6.69 -10.22
C GLN A 8 42.32 6.50 -9.48
N ALA A 9 41.48 5.62 -9.99
CA ALA A 9 40.17 5.27 -9.36
C ALA A 9 40.31 4.56 -7.99
N ASP A 10 41.52 4.09 -7.62
CA ASP A 10 41.72 3.42 -6.32
C ASP A 10 41.96 4.39 -5.16
N TYR A 11 42.18 5.69 -5.43
CA TYR A 11 42.63 6.67 -4.46
C TYR A 11 41.74 7.90 -4.38
N THR A 12 41.74 8.58 -3.22
CA THR A 12 40.98 9.81 -3.04
C THR A 12 41.44 10.92 -3.98
N PHE A 13 40.52 11.75 -4.46
CA PHE A 13 40.83 12.88 -5.36
C PHE A 13 41.80 13.86 -4.72
N ALA A 14 41.59 14.19 -3.43
CA ALA A 14 42.45 15.11 -2.70
C ALA A 14 43.88 14.60 -2.60
N SER A 15 44.08 13.29 -2.37
CA SER A 15 45.42 12.70 -2.31
C SER A 15 46.09 12.65 -3.69
N LEU A 16 45.33 12.41 -4.76
CA LEU A 16 45.82 12.41 -6.15
C LEU A 16 46.29 13.81 -6.59
N ASP A 17 45.56 14.86 -6.22
CA ASP A 17 45.93 16.24 -6.53
C ASP A 17 47.24 16.64 -5.86
N ILE A 18 47.39 16.33 -4.57
CA ILE A 18 48.63 16.54 -3.83
C ILE A 18 49.79 15.74 -4.46
N PHE A 19 49.56 14.47 -4.79
CA PHE A 19 50.55 13.62 -5.45
C PHE A 19 50.99 14.18 -6.80
N ASN A 20 50.06 14.64 -7.62
CA ASN A 20 50.35 15.25 -8.93
C ASN A 20 51.14 16.54 -8.80
N ASP A 21 50.92 17.33 -7.77
CA ASP A 21 51.71 18.52 -7.46
C ASP A 21 53.14 18.15 -7.05
N LEU A 22 53.32 17.17 -6.17
CA LEU A 22 54.64 16.65 -5.77
C LEU A 22 55.38 16.06 -6.97
N LYS A 23 54.68 15.33 -7.86
CA LYS A 23 55.22 14.78 -9.11
C LYS A 23 55.73 15.91 -10.03
N ARG A 24 54.95 16.99 -10.19
CA ARG A 24 55.37 18.16 -10.98
C ARG A 24 56.65 18.79 -10.43
N ARG A 25 56.72 18.99 -9.10
CA ARG A 25 57.91 19.49 -8.42
C ARG A 25 59.11 18.57 -8.64
N ALA A 26 58.97 17.27 -8.54
CA ALA A 26 60.03 16.28 -8.79
C ALA A 26 60.52 16.35 -10.25
N GLN A 27 59.64 16.51 -11.22
CA GLN A 27 59.99 16.66 -12.64
C GLN A 27 60.77 17.95 -12.89
N THR A 28 60.42 19.06 -12.25
CA THR A 28 61.15 20.34 -12.33
C THR A 28 62.56 20.17 -11.78
N ILE A 29 62.72 19.57 -10.61
CA ILE A 29 64.06 19.32 -10.00
C ILE A 29 64.94 18.44 -10.91
N LEU A 30 64.35 17.39 -11.51
CA LEU A 30 65.06 16.52 -12.44
C LEU A 30 65.47 17.27 -13.71
N ALA A 31 64.66 18.12 -14.25
CA ALA A 31 64.96 18.93 -15.43
C ALA A 31 66.10 19.94 -15.15
N GLU A 32 66.03 20.62 -14.01
CA GLU A 32 67.08 21.56 -13.58
C GLU A 32 68.40 20.87 -13.34
N ASN A 33 68.42 19.72 -12.69
CA ASN A 33 69.68 18.98 -12.45
C ASN A 33 70.32 18.36 -13.70
N ARG A 34 69.54 18.18 -14.78
CA ARG A 34 70.10 17.69 -16.09
C ARG A 34 70.80 18.76 -16.87
N ASN A 35 70.59 20.04 -16.60
CA ASN A 35 71.10 21.17 -17.40
C ASN A 35 72.35 21.80 -16.86
N ASN A 36 73.35 21.05 -16.35
CA ASN A 36 74.70 21.53 -15.87
C ASN A 36 74.63 22.68 -14.83
N VAL A 37 73.65 22.61 -13.91
CA VAL A 37 73.52 23.59 -12.82
C VAL A 37 74.69 23.49 -11.86
N PRO A 38 75.34 24.62 -11.50
CA PRO A 38 76.42 24.65 -10.50
C PRO A 38 76.02 23.98 -9.19
N LEU A 39 76.95 23.26 -8.55
CA LEU A 39 76.72 22.49 -7.31
C LEU A 39 75.99 23.31 -6.20
N ASN A 40 76.32 24.59 -6.08
CA ASN A 40 75.76 25.51 -5.10
C ASN A 40 74.33 25.99 -5.43
N LYS A 41 73.84 25.63 -6.61
CA LYS A 41 72.44 25.93 -7.02
C LYS A 41 71.57 24.68 -7.21
N ARG A 42 72.14 23.47 -6.93
CA ARG A 42 71.38 22.23 -6.99
C ARG A 42 70.49 22.08 -5.74
N VAL A 43 69.34 21.45 -5.92
CA VAL A 43 68.47 21.05 -4.80
C VAL A 43 69.23 20.09 -3.91
N SER A 44 69.17 20.26 -2.60
CA SER A 44 69.84 19.42 -1.62
C SER A 44 69.33 17.98 -1.63
N GLN A 45 70.16 17.03 -1.21
CA GLN A 45 69.77 15.64 -1.07
C GLN A 45 68.62 15.53 -0.05
N ALA A 46 68.67 16.31 1.03
CA ALA A 46 67.63 16.34 2.06
C ALA A 46 66.23 16.77 1.51
N ASP A 47 66.20 17.74 0.57
CA ASP A 47 65.00 18.16 -0.09
C ASP A 47 64.42 17.10 -1.03
N ILE A 48 65.34 16.38 -1.72
CA ILE A 48 64.96 15.23 -2.59
C ILE A 48 64.37 14.08 -1.73
N ASP A 49 65.00 13.76 -0.62
CA ASP A 49 64.56 12.71 0.29
C ASP A 49 63.20 13.07 0.93
N THR A 50 63.05 14.33 1.30
CA THR A 50 61.74 14.85 1.82
C THR A 50 60.65 14.72 0.78
N LEU A 51 60.91 15.14 -0.47
CA LEU A 51 59.93 15.06 -1.56
C LEU A 51 59.57 13.60 -1.86
N THR A 52 60.57 12.71 -1.88
CA THR A 52 60.36 11.28 -2.11
C THR A 52 59.49 10.65 -1.02
N ASN A 53 59.78 10.98 0.23
CA ASN A 53 59.00 10.52 1.37
C ASN A 53 57.52 11.03 1.30
N GLN A 54 57.33 12.31 0.99
CA GLN A 54 56.01 12.88 0.78
C GLN A 54 55.24 12.14 -0.32
N MET A 55 55.84 11.89 -1.46
CA MET A 55 55.20 11.16 -2.58
C MET A 55 54.81 9.72 -2.20
N GLN A 56 55.61 9.04 -1.38
CA GLN A 56 55.34 7.67 -0.94
C GLN A 56 54.16 7.53 -0.01
N HIS A 57 53.81 8.58 0.76
CA HIS A 57 52.81 8.54 1.81
C HIS A 57 51.59 9.42 1.53
N THR A 58 51.48 10.00 0.31
CA THR A 58 50.38 10.94 -0.01
C THR A 58 49.14 10.22 -0.50
N LEU A 59 49.27 9.10 -1.22
CA LEU A 59 48.13 8.42 -1.81
C LEU A 59 47.30 7.68 -0.76
N ILE A 60 46.07 8.07 -0.63
CA ILE A 60 45.08 7.49 0.30
C ILE A 60 44.11 6.64 -0.48
N ARG A 61 44.00 5.35 -0.15
CA ARG A 61 43.17 4.40 -0.86
C ARG A 61 41.68 4.58 -0.44
N SER A 62 40.82 4.72 -1.43
CA SER A 62 39.36 4.91 -1.21
C SER A 62 38.50 3.77 -1.74
N VAL A 63 38.98 3.01 -2.72
CA VAL A 63 38.20 2.02 -3.47
C VAL A 63 37.45 1.01 -2.60
N ASP A 64 38.06 0.53 -1.50
CA ASP A 64 37.40 -0.43 -0.61
C ASP A 64 36.28 0.21 0.20
N ALA A 65 36.41 1.49 0.56
CA ALA A 65 35.40 2.28 1.23
C ALA A 65 34.20 2.59 0.29
N GLU A 66 34.50 3.00 -0.93
CA GLU A 66 33.51 3.27 -1.97
C GLU A 66 32.71 2.00 -2.33
N ASN A 67 33.40 0.86 -2.46
CA ASN A 67 32.75 -0.43 -2.70
C ASN A 67 31.82 -0.81 -1.54
N ALA A 68 32.19 -0.57 -0.30
CA ALA A 68 31.33 -0.83 0.85
C ALA A 68 30.10 0.06 0.87
N VAL A 69 30.22 1.34 0.47
CA VAL A 69 29.11 2.29 0.32
C VAL A 69 28.18 1.85 -0.81
N ASN A 70 28.71 1.48 -1.98
CA ASN A 70 27.94 0.97 -3.10
C ASN A 70 27.14 -0.28 -2.72
N GLN A 71 27.80 -1.28 -2.11
CA GLN A 71 27.12 -2.48 -1.63
C GLN A 71 26.00 -2.19 -0.64
N LYS A 72 26.19 -1.20 0.23
CA LYS A 72 25.15 -0.81 1.16
C LYS A 72 23.98 -0.12 0.45
N ALA A 73 24.24 0.75 -0.50
CA ALA A 73 23.19 1.39 -1.31
C ALA A 73 22.40 0.33 -2.10
N ASP A 74 23.07 -0.60 -2.78
CA ASP A 74 22.43 -1.71 -3.51
C ASP A 74 21.52 -2.53 -2.59
N GLN A 75 21.96 -2.84 -1.35
CA GLN A 75 21.14 -3.54 -0.36
C GLN A 75 19.89 -2.76 0.02
N MET A 76 19.98 -1.44 0.16
CA MET A 76 18.83 -0.61 0.52
C MET A 76 17.86 -0.49 -0.66
N GLU A 77 18.36 -0.36 -1.88
CA GLU A 77 17.54 -0.38 -3.11
C GLU A 77 16.79 -1.70 -3.27
N ASP A 78 17.46 -2.83 -3.00
CA ASP A 78 16.84 -4.15 -3.02
C ASP A 78 15.70 -4.24 -2.00
N LEU A 79 15.88 -3.72 -0.78
CA LEU A 79 14.83 -3.69 0.24
C LEU A 79 13.62 -2.83 -0.18
N VAL A 80 13.87 -1.69 -0.81
CA VAL A 80 12.82 -0.82 -1.37
C VAL A 80 12.07 -1.55 -2.49
N ASN A 81 12.80 -2.17 -3.42
CA ASN A 81 12.21 -2.88 -4.57
C ASN A 81 11.37 -4.10 -4.16
N GLN A 82 11.77 -4.81 -3.11
CA GLN A 82 11.07 -5.98 -2.57
C GLN A 82 9.84 -5.62 -1.73
N ASN A 83 9.61 -4.35 -1.42
CA ASN A 83 8.47 -3.94 -0.63
C ASN A 83 7.22 -3.79 -1.50
N ASP A 84 6.34 -4.78 -1.48
CA ASP A 84 5.09 -4.81 -2.27
C ASP A 84 4.02 -3.81 -1.79
N GLU A 85 4.17 -3.24 -0.59
CA GLU A 85 3.29 -2.19 -0.10
C GLU A 85 3.61 -0.80 -0.68
N LEU A 86 4.78 -0.62 -1.31
CA LEU A 86 5.16 0.60 -2.00
C LEU A 86 4.64 0.60 -3.44
N THR A 87 4.26 1.78 -3.92
CA THR A 87 4.03 2.01 -5.35
C THR A 87 5.34 2.27 -6.08
N ASP A 88 5.31 2.18 -7.43
CA ASP A 88 6.48 2.44 -8.25
C ASP A 88 7.04 3.85 -8.03
N GLU A 89 6.15 4.84 -7.84
CA GLU A 89 6.54 6.22 -7.56
C GLU A 89 7.16 6.37 -6.15
N GLU A 90 6.63 5.67 -5.14
CA GLU A 90 7.22 5.65 -3.80
C GLU A 90 8.58 4.96 -3.80
N LYS A 91 8.73 3.85 -4.54
CA LYS A 91 10.02 3.15 -4.74
C LYS A 91 11.03 4.06 -5.42
N GLN A 92 10.64 4.70 -6.53
CA GLN A 92 11.50 5.60 -7.27
C GLN A 92 11.98 6.79 -6.43
N ALA A 93 11.10 7.39 -5.64
CA ALA A 93 11.45 8.48 -4.75
C ALA A 93 12.44 8.03 -3.67
N ALA A 94 12.27 6.86 -3.08
CA ALA A 94 13.18 6.31 -2.08
C ALA A 94 14.56 5.97 -2.68
N ILE A 95 14.60 5.35 -3.86
CA ILE A 95 15.85 5.03 -4.59
C ILE A 95 16.60 6.31 -4.93
N GLN A 96 15.90 7.37 -5.34
CA GLN A 96 16.55 8.67 -5.62
C GLN A 96 17.27 9.24 -4.38
N VAL A 97 16.69 9.10 -3.19
CA VAL A 97 17.31 9.53 -1.93
C VAL A 97 18.56 8.69 -1.62
N ILE A 98 18.48 7.36 -1.79
CA ILE A 98 19.60 6.44 -1.59
C ILE A 98 20.76 6.80 -2.53
N GLU A 99 20.49 7.03 -3.81
CA GLU A 99 21.49 7.41 -4.82
C GLU A 99 22.12 8.78 -4.53
N GLU A 100 21.32 9.75 -4.07
CA GLU A 100 21.83 11.08 -3.66
C GLU A 100 22.77 10.95 -2.46
N HIS A 101 22.39 10.21 -1.42
CA HIS A 101 23.25 9.97 -0.26
C HIS A 101 24.51 9.21 -0.64
N LYS A 102 24.41 8.15 -1.46
CA LYS A 102 25.54 7.41 -2.00
C LYS A 102 26.54 8.33 -2.71
N GLY A 103 26.04 9.18 -3.62
CA GLY A 103 26.86 10.12 -4.38
C GLY A 103 27.59 11.12 -3.47
N ASN A 104 26.89 11.68 -2.50
CA ASN A 104 27.47 12.60 -1.53
C ASN A 104 28.55 11.92 -0.67
N ILE A 105 28.29 10.72 -0.15
CA ILE A 105 29.25 9.97 0.67
C ILE A 105 30.51 9.62 -0.13
N ILE A 106 30.37 9.18 -1.39
CA ILE A 106 31.51 8.88 -2.28
C ILE A 106 32.33 10.15 -2.56
N GLY A 107 31.65 11.28 -2.79
CA GLY A 107 32.31 12.59 -2.92
C GLY A 107 33.11 12.96 -1.66
N ASP A 108 32.48 12.85 -0.48
CA ASP A 108 33.13 13.13 0.79
C ASP A 108 34.33 12.19 1.09
N ILE A 109 34.27 10.92 0.68
CA ILE A 109 35.39 9.98 0.73
C ILE A 109 36.54 10.48 -0.16
N GLY A 110 36.22 10.93 -1.39
CA GLY A 110 37.19 11.43 -2.36
C GLY A 110 37.95 12.66 -1.86
N ASP A 111 37.34 13.46 -1.00
CA ASP A 111 37.93 14.66 -0.42
C ASP A 111 38.85 14.39 0.80
N GLN A 112 38.95 13.14 1.27
CA GLN A 112 39.75 12.82 2.44
C GLN A 112 41.24 12.75 2.09
N THR A 113 42.07 13.22 3.04
CA THR A 113 43.54 13.21 2.93
C THR A 113 44.22 12.24 3.92
N THR A 114 43.42 11.43 4.65
CA THR A 114 43.85 10.46 5.64
C THR A 114 43.02 9.19 5.59
N ASP A 115 43.60 8.02 5.87
CA ASP A 115 42.89 6.74 6.00
C ASP A 115 41.80 6.77 7.11
N ALA A 116 42.11 7.47 8.22
CA ALA A 116 41.14 7.65 9.31
C ALA A 116 39.93 8.48 8.85
N GLY A 117 40.14 9.49 7.98
CA GLY A 117 39.08 10.27 7.35
C GLY A 117 38.17 9.41 6.46
N VAL A 118 38.80 8.63 5.56
CA VAL A 118 38.07 7.69 4.68
C VAL A 118 37.23 6.71 5.50
N THR A 119 37.83 6.09 6.52
CA THR A 119 37.09 5.13 7.39
C THR A 119 35.91 5.78 8.08
N ARG A 120 36.11 6.97 8.67
CA ARG A 120 35.07 7.71 9.40
C ARG A 120 33.90 8.07 8.46
N ILE A 121 34.18 8.61 7.27
CA ILE A 121 33.13 8.98 6.29
C ILE A 121 32.39 7.74 5.81
N LYS A 122 33.11 6.66 5.48
CA LYS A 122 32.48 5.38 5.11
C LYS A 122 31.53 4.87 6.20
N ASP A 123 31.96 4.83 7.46
CA ASP A 123 31.15 4.30 8.56
C ASP A 123 29.91 5.17 8.81
N GLN A 124 30.06 6.49 8.80
CA GLN A 124 28.94 7.42 8.89
C GLN A 124 27.98 7.31 7.71
N GLY A 125 28.52 7.17 6.51
CA GLY A 125 27.76 7.01 5.28
C GLY A 125 26.94 5.72 5.26
N ILE A 126 27.51 4.59 5.67
CA ILE A 126 26.79 3.32 5.83
C ILE A 126 25.66 3.44 6.84
N GLN A 127 25.86 4.19 7.92
CA GLN A 127 24.81 4.46 8.91
C GLN A 127 23.68 5.32 8.31
N THR A 128 24.01 6.36 7.55
CA THR A 128 23.05 7.20 6.84
C THR A 128 22.20 6.36 5.89
N LEU A 129 22.83 5.61 4.98
CA LEU A 129 22.16 4.73 4.03
C LEU A 129 21.27 3.68 4.74
N SER A 130 21.69 3.18 5.90
CA SER A 130 20.89 2.23 6.69
C SER A 130 19.59 2.84 7.22
N GLY A 131 19.50 4.14 7.31
CA GLY A 131 18.30 4.90 7.69
C GLY A 131 17.38 5.23 6.52
N ASP A 132 17.84 5.07 5.28
CA ASP A 132 17.08 5.38 4.07
C ASP A 132 16.02 4.29 3.79
N THR A 133 14.97 4.31 4.58
CA THR A 133 13.85 3.37 4.46
C THR A 133 12.63 4.06 3.87
N ALA A 134 11.92 3.38 3.00
CA ALA A 134 10.64 3.86 2.46
C ALA A 134 9.49 3.42 3.36
N THR A 135 8.62 4.35 3.71
CA THR A 135 7.38 4.06 4.45
C THR A 135 6.21 4.08 3.46
N PRO A 136 5.47 2.97 3.30
CA PRO A 136 4.30 2.93 2.44
C PRO A 136 3.20 3.88 2.94
N VAL A 137 2.63 4.68 2.05
CA VAL A 137 1.57 5.63 2.37
C VAL A 137 0.34 5.42 1.48
N VAL A 138 0.55 5.22 0.18
CA VAL A 138 -0.53 5.24 -0.82
C VAL A 138 -1.45 4.03 -0.66
N LYS A 139 -0.92 2.80 -0.70
CA LYS A 139 -1.69 1.57 -0.53
C LYS A 139 -2.34 1.45 0.85
N PRO A 140 -1.65 1.70 1.97
CA PRO A 140 -2.27 1.69 3.30
C PRO A 140 -3.44 2.65 3.43
N ASN A 141 -3.33 3.86 2.90
CA ASN A 141 -4.41 4.85 2.92
C ASN A 141 -5.60 4.42 2.07
N ALA A 142 -5.37 3.86 0.90
CA ALA A 142 -6.41 3.32 0.04
C ALA A 142 -7.15 2.14 0.71
N LYS A 143 -6.42 1.18 1.28
CA LYS A 143 -6.98 0.05 2.05
C LYS A 143 -7.81 0.53 3.24
N LYS A 144 -7.33 1.55 3.94
CA LYS A 144 -8.08 2.17 5.04
C LYS A 144 -9.40 2.77 4.57
N ALA A 145 -9.40 3.52 3.47
CA ALA A 145 -10.61 4.13 2.91
C ALA A 145 -11.66 3.08 2.50
N ILE A 146 -11.23 1.94 1.95
CA ILE A 146 -12.09 0.79 1.62
C ILE A 146 -12.73 0.22 2.88
N ARG A 147 -11.93 -0.07 3.93
CA ARG A 147 -12.45 -0.58 5.22
C ARG A 147 -13.42 0.38 5.90
N ASP A 148 -13.12 1.67 5.88
CA ASP A 148 -14.00 2.72 6.43
C ASP A 148 -15.34 2.75 5.67
N LYS A 149 -15.32 2.57 4.34
CA LYS A 149 -16.53 2.46 3.53
C LYS A 149 -17.32 1.19 3.85
N ALA A 150 -16.65 0.03 3.95
CA ALA A 150 -17.28 -1.25 4.30
C ALA A 150 -17.95 -1.18 5.69
N THR A 151 -17.28 -0.55 6.66
CA THR A 151 -17.86 -0.34 8.01
C THR A 151 -19.14 0.48 7.95
N LYS A 152 -19.14 1.57 7.20
CA LYS A 152 -20.35 2.41 7.01
C LYS A 152 -21.46 1.64 6.28
N GLN A 153 -21.11 0.88 5.25
CA GLN A 153 -22.09 0.11 4.47
C GLN A 153 -22.70 -1.01 5.30
N ARG A 154 -21.93 -1.68 6.15
CA ARG A 154 -22.44 -2.70 7.10
C ARG A 154 -23.49 -2.12 8.04
N ALA A 155 -23.29 -0.90 8.53
CA ALA A 155 -24.28 -0.22 9.36
C ALA A 155 -25.57 0.08 8.58
N ILE A 156 -25.46 0.46 7.30
CA ILE A 156 -26.63 0.68 6.42
C ILE A 156 -27.37 -0.63 6.18
N ILE A 157 -26.67 -1.71 5.87
CA ILE A 157 -27.24 -3.05 5.65
C ILE A 157 -28.00 -3.51 6.89
N ASN A 158 -27.41 -3.41 8.08
CA ASN A 158 -28.03 -3.80 9.35
C ASN A 158 -29.28 -2.95 9.71
N ALA A 159 -29.33 -1.72 9.22
CA ALA A 159 -30.47 -0.81 9.46
C ALA A 159 -31.52 -0.85 8.35
N THR A 160 -31.42 -1.80 7.40
CA THR A 160 -32.35 -1.88 6.27
C THR A 160 -33.74 -2.30 6.77
N PRO A 161 -34.75 -1.44 6.65
CA PRO A 161 -36.10 -1.76 7.14
C PRO A 161 -36.69 -2.90 6.32
N ASP A 162 -37.50 -3.72 6.98
CA ASP A 162 -38.28 -4.82 6.38
C ASP A 162 -37.42 -6.01 5.86
N ALA A 163 -36.09 -5.92 5.91
CA ALA A 163 -35.22 -7.03 5.61
C ALA A 163 -35.27 -8.10 6.72
N THR A 164 -35.16 -9.35 6.32
CA THR A 164 -34.97 -10.46 7.28
C THR A 164 -33.49 -10.56 7.69
N GLU A 165 -33.22 -11.26 8.80
CA GLU A 165 -31.85 -11.54 9.23
C GLU A 165 -31.06 -12.31 8.16
N ASP A 166 -31.73 -13.22 7.42
CA ASP A 166 -31.11 -13.97 6.32
C ASP A 166 -30.71 -13.05 5.16
N GLU A 167 -31.62 -12.13 4.75
CA GLU A 167 -31.33 -11.16 3.67
C GLU A 167 -30.21 -10.17 4.09
N ILE A 168 -30.17 -9.77 5.35
CA ILE A 168 -29.08 -8.96 5.92
C ILE A 168 -27.77 -9.75 5.91
N GLN A 169 -27.78 -11.01 6.34
CA GLN A 169 -26.58 -11.85 6.38
C GLN A 169 -26.01 -12.11 4.98
N ASP A 170 -26.87 -12.34 3.99
CA ASP A 170 -26.44 -12.50 2.60
C ASP A 170 -25.77 -11.24 2.07
N ALA A 171 -26.33 -10.05 2.37
CA ALA A 171 -25.70 -8.78 1.99
C ALA A 171 -24.37 -8.55 2.74
N ILE A 172 -24.26 -8.95 4.02
CA ILE A 172 -23.01 -8.86 4.78
C ILE A 172 -21.95 -9.79 4.19
N ASN A 173 -22.31 -11.00 3.76
CA ASN A 173 -21.41 -11.94 3.12
C ASN A 173 -20.89 -11.37 1.78
N GLN A 174 -21.77 -10.78 0.97
CA GLN A 174 -21.38 -10.10 -0.26
C GLN A 174 -20.45 -8.92 0.02
N LEU A 175 -20.77 -8.09 1.02
CA LEU A 175 -19.95 -6.97 1.44
C LEU A 175 -18.54 -7.42 1.82
N ALA A 176 -18.41 -8.53 2.56
CA ALA A 176 -17.12 -9.07 2.98
C ALA A 176 -16.28 -9.56 1.79
N THR A 177 -16.93 -10.17 0.80
CA THR A 177 -16.28 -10.57 -0.45
C THR A 177 -15.78 -9.35 -1.22
N ASP A 178 -16.65 -8.35 -1.43
CA ASP A 178 -16.31 -7.14 -2.16
C ASP A 178 -15.21 -6.32 -1.47
N GLU A 179 -15.19 -6.29 -0.12
CA GLU A 179 -14.12 -5.66 0.66
C GLU A 179 -12.78 -6.36 0.45
N THR A 180 -12.77 -7.70 0.46
CA THR A 180 -11.56 -8.49 0.23
C THR A 180 -11.03 -8.26 -1.18
N ASP A 181 -11.88 -8.38 -2.19
CA ASP A 181 -11.51 -8.17 -3.59
C ASP A 181 -10.97 -6.75 -3.84
N ALA A 182 -11.59 -5.75 -3.23
CA ALA A 182 -11.13 -4.36 -3.33
C ALA A 182 -9.75 -4.15 -2.69
N ILE A 183 -9.48 -4.77 -1.53
CA ILE A 183 -8.17 -4.71 -0.86
C ILE A 183 -7.11 -5.43 -1.68
N ASP A 184 -7.43 -6.59 -2.27
CA ASP A 184 -6.54 -7.35 -3.12
C ASP A 184 -6.18 -6.59 -4.40
N ASN A 185 -7.15 -5.91 -5.02
CA ASN A 185 -6.91 -5.04 -6.17
C ASN A 185 -5.96 -3.88 -5.83
N VAL A 186 -6.09 -3.26 -4.65
CA VAL A 186 -5.14 -2.24 -4.17
C VAL A 186 -3.77 -2.84 -3.92
N THR A 187 -3.70 -4.04 -3.35
CA THR A 187 -2.43 -4.73 -3.07
C THR A 187 -1.66 -5.00 -4.34
N ASN A 188 -2.35 -5.47 -5.38
CA ASN A 188 -1.78 -5.83 -6.68
C ASN A 188 -1.50 -4.61 -7.60
N ALA A 189 -2.03 -3.44 -7.29
CA ALA A 189 -1.76 -2.22 -8.04
C ALA A 189 -0.29 -1.81 -7.87
N THR A 190 0.36 -1.34 -8.94
CA THR A 190 1.79 -0.98 -8.93
C THR A 190 2.00 0.53 -8.88
N THR A 191 1.16 1.31 -9.55
CA THR A 191 1.29 2.78 -9.60
C THR A 191 0.29 3.49 -8.67
N ASN A 192 0.56 4.74 -8.32
CA ASN A 192 -0.36 5.59 -7.57
C ASN A 192 -1.72 5.71 -8.28
N ALA A 193 -1.72 5.81 -9.61
CA ALA A 193 -2.93 5.92 -10.42
C ALA A 193 -3.77 4.63 -10.38
N ASP A 194 -3.12 3.47 -10.44
CA ASP A 194 -3.79 2.16 -10.34
C ASP A 194 -4.38 1.95 -8.94
N VAL A 195 -3.66 2.33 -7.88
CA VAL A 195 -4.15 2.29 -6.50
C VAL A 195 -5.39 3.16 -6.33
N GLU A 196 -5.37 4.38 -6.87
CA GLU A 196 -6.52 5.30 -6.82
C GLU A 196 -7.73 4.73 -7.57
N THR A 197 -7.49 4.13 -8.73
CA THR A 197 -8.54 3.47 -9.54
C THR A 197 -9.13 2.27 -8.80
N ALA A 198 -8.30 1.38 -8.26
CA ALA A 198 -8.73 0.22 -7.48
C ALA A 198 -9.54 0.63 -6.24
N LYS A 199 -9.06 1.64 -5.50
CA LYS A 199 -9.76 2.20 -4.33
C LYS A 199 -11.16 2.72 -4.72
N ASN A 200 -11.25 3.53 -5.77
CA ASN A 200 -12.52 4.14 -6.18
C ASN A 200 -13.52 3.09 -6.68
N ASN A 201 -13.07 2.10 -7.44
CA ASN A 201 -13.89 0.98 -7.88
C ASN A 201 -14.38 0.17 -6.67
N GLY A 202 -13.50 -0.17 -5.74
CA GLY A 202 -13.86 -0.89 -4.52
C GLY A 202 -14.90 -0.14 -3.67
N ILE A 203 -14.71 1.16 -3.45
CA ILE A 203 -15.65 2.02 -2.71
C ILE A 203 -17.03 2.03 -3.39
N ASN A 204 -17.07 2.09 -4.72
CA ASN A 204 -18.32 2.08 -5.47
C ASN A 204 -19.03 0.71 -5.36
N THR A 205 -18.31 -0.38 -5.55
CA THR A 205 -18.87 -1.75 -5.42
C THR A 205 -19.41 -1.99 -4.02
N ILE A 206 -18.62 -1.72 -3.00
CA ILE A 206 -19.04 -1.80 -1.59
C ILE A 206 -20.26 -0.95 -1.32
N GLY A 207 -20.31 0.28 -1.86
CA GLY A 207 -21.43 1.20 -1.68
C GLY A 207 -22.73 0.77 -2.32
N ALA A 208 -22.70 -0.14 -3.28
CA ALA A 208 -23.86 -0.67 -3.97
C ALA A 208 -24.49 -1.90 -3.27
N VAL A 209 -23.79 -2.50 -2.30
CA VAL A 209 -24.30 -3.69 -1.57
C VAL A 209 -25.46 -3.31 -0.68
N VAL A 210 -26.63 -3.89 -0.93
CA VAL A 210 -27.85 -3.72 -0.14
C VAL A 210 -28.56 -5.07 0.01
N PRO A 211 -29.29 -5.32 1.11
CA PRO A 211 -30.13 -6.50 1.23
C PRO A 211 -31.20 -6.56 0.13
N GLN A 212 -31.46 -7.75 -0.37
CA GLN A 212 -32.54 -8.00 -1.31
C GLN A 212 -33.85 -8.21 -0.53
N VAL A 213 -34.54 -7.12 -0.15
CA VAL A 213 -35.74 -7.11 0.68
C VAL A 213 -36.94 -7.61 -0.11
N THR A 214 -37.11 -8.93 -0.21
CA THR A 214 -38.12 -9.59 -1.05
C THR A 214 -39.04 -10.54 -0.27
N HIS A 215 -38.55 -11.13 0.81
CA HIS A 215 -39.20 -12.27 1.45
C HIS A 215 -40.51 -11.89 2.13
N LYS A 216 -40.50 -10.86 3.00
CA LYS A 216 -41.72 -10.34 3.63
C LYS A 216 -42.72 -9.78 2.62
N LYS A 217 -42.18 -9.09 1.58
CA LYS A 217 -43.04 -8.56 0.51
C LYS A 217 -43.79 -9.68 -0.20
N ALA A 218 -43.10 -10.75 -0.60
CA ALA A 218 -43.71 -11.89 -1.28
C ALA A 218 -44.75 -12.59 -0.40
N ALA A 219 -44.51 -12.73 0.92
CA ALA A 219 -45.45 -13.28 1.88
C ALA A 219 -46.72 -12.42 2.01
N ARG A 220 -46.57 -11.10 2.17
CA ARG A 220 -47.69 -10.17 2.20
C ARG A 220 -48.55 -10.18 0.92
N ASP A 221 -47.88 -10.25 -0.23
CA ASP A 221 -48.55 -10.32 -1.53
C ASP A 221 -49.40 -11.61 -1.62
N ALA A 222 -48.86 -12.76 -1.16
CA ALA A 222 -49.61 -14.04 -1.12
C ALA A 222 -50.83 -13.97 -0.19
N ILE A 223 -50.71 -13.40 1.01
CA ILE A 223 -51.82 -13.19 1.93
C ILE A 223 -52.91 -12.30 1.31
N ASN A 224 -52.51 -11.18 0.73
CA ASN A 224 -53.46 -10.25 0.09
C ASN A 224 -54.18 -10.92 -1.08
N GLN A 225 -53.50 -11.72 -1.89
CA GLN A 225 -54.13 -12.44 -3.00
C GLN A 225 -55.11 -13.49 -2.51
N ALA A 226 -54.75 -14.28 -1.50
CA ALA A 226 -55.66 -15.26 -0.88
C ALA A 226 -56.91 -14.58 -0.28
N THR A 227 -56.71 -13.46 0.42
CA THR A 227 -57.79 -12.64 0.99
C THR A 227 -58.75 -12.15 -0.09
N ALA A 228 -58.21 -11.61 -1.21
CA ALA A 228 -59.02 -11.14 -2.32
C ALA A 228 -59.88 -12.28 -2.93
N THR A 229 -59.27 -13.44 -3.12
CA THR A 229 -59.97 -14.64 -3.63
C THR A 229 -61.07 -15.11 -2.70
N LYS A 230 -60.77 -15.22 -1.40
CA LYS A 230 -61.75 -15.65 -0.38
C LYS A 230 -62.90 -14.66 -0.27
N ARG A 231 -62.62 -13.36 -0.29
CA ARG A 231 -63.64 -12.29 -0.28
C ARG A 231 -64.58 -12.42 -1.48
N GLN A 232 -64.07 -12.70 -2.67
CA GLN A 232 -64.89 -12.93 -3.86
C GLN A 232 -65.76 -14.18 -3.71
N GLN A 233 -65.25 -15.27 -3.14
CA GLN A 233 -66.01 -16.49 -2.84
C GLN A 233 -67.14 -16.22 -1.88
N ILE A 234 -66.90 -15.52 -0.77
CA ILE A 234 -67.93 -15.15 0.21
C ILE A 234 -69.00 -14.30 -0.44
N ASN A 235 -68.64 -13.26 -1.18
CA ASN A 235 -69.63 -12.37 -1.82
C ASN A 235 -70.46 -13.07 -2.89
N SER A 236 -69.89 -14.03 -3.61
CA SER A 236 -70.64 -14.76 -4.65
C SER A 236 -71.43 -15.95 -4.17
N ASN A 237 -71.36 -16.31 -2.88
CA ASN A 237 -72.12 -17.40 -2.30
C ASN A 237 -73.58 -17.03 -2.28
N ARG A 238 -74.45 -17.72 -3.06
CA ARG A 238 -75.90 -17.46 -3.18
C ARG A 238 -76.68 -18.13 -2.09
N GLU A 239 -76.16 -19.08 -1.38
CA GLU A 239 -76.82 -19.83 -0.32
C GLU A 239 -76.76 -19.08 1.05
N ALA A 240 -75.79 -18.15 1.20
CA ALA A 240 -75.58 -17.43 2.44
C ALA A 240 -76.44 -16.14 2.51
N THR A 241 -76.99 -15.89 3.69
CA THR A 241 -77.64 -14.59 4.03
C THR A 241 -76.56 -13.45 4.07
N GLN A 242 -77.06 -12.21 4.05
CA GLN A 242 -76.22 -11.03 4.18
C GLN A 242 -75.44 -10.99 5.50
N GLU A 243 -76.13 -11.33 6.62
CA GLU A 243 -75.55 -11.40 7.95
C GLU A 243 -74.42 -12.44 8.05
N GLU A 244 -74.63 -13.62 7.43
CA GLU A 244 -73.56 -14.65 7.35
C GLU A 244 -72.39 -14.19 6.53
N LYS A 245 -72.60 -13.49 5.39
CA LYS A 245 -71.55 -12.91 4.60
C LYS A 245 -70.78 -11.83 5.37
N ASP A 246 -71.43 -10.94 6.04
CA ASP A 246 -70.86 -9.86 6.84
C ASP A 246 -69.98 -10.43 7.98
N ALA A 247 -70.51 -11.49 8.68
CA ALA A 247 -69.75 -12.21 9.71
C ALA A 247 -68.48 -12.84 9.12
N ALA A 248 -68.59 -13.58 8.00
CA ALA A 248 -67.46 -14.22 7.34
C ALA A 248 -66.43 -13.20 6.80
N LEU A 249 -66.83 -12.05 6.27
CA LEU A 249 -65.97 -10.96 5.86
C LEU A 249 -65.23 -10.31 7.03
N ASN A 250 -65.86 -10.23 8.19
CA ASN A 250 -65.25 -9.73 9.42
C ASN A 250 -64.17 -10.72 9.91
N GLU A 251 -64.48 -12.01 9.98
CA GLU A 251 -63.48 -13.07 10.31
C GLU A 251 -62.30 -13.07 9.32
N LEU A 252 -62.58 -12.98 8.01
CA LEU A 252 -61.53 -12.89 6.98
C LEU A 252 -60.62 -11.67 7.20
N THR A 253 -61.21 -10.52 7.56
CA THR A 253 -60.45 -9.31 7.84
C THR A 253 -59.56 -9.48 9.07
N GLN A 254 -60.07 -10.09 10.13
CA GLN A 254 -59.30 -10.38 11.34
C GLN A 254 -58.12 -11.35 11.03
N ALA A 255 -58.41 -12.45 10.32
CA ALA A 255 -57.37 -13.42 9.91
C ALA A 255 -56.29 -12.77 9.04
N THR A 256 -56.71 -11.93 8.07
CA THR A 256 -55.75 -11.20 7.20
C THR A 256 -54.86 -10.25 8.01
N ASN A 257 -55.44 -9.42 8.87
CA ASN A 257 -54.70 -8.48 9.68
C ASN A 257 -53.71 -9.19 10.61
N HIS A 258 -54.13 -10.29 11.24
CA HIS A 258 -53.26 -11.09 12.08
C HIS A 258 -52.10 -11.69 11.30
N ALA A 259 -52.35 -12.28 10.12
CA ALA A 259 -51.31 -12.83 9.27
C ALA A 259 -50.28 -11.76 8.82
N LEU A 260 -50.74 -10.58 8.40
CA LEU A 260 -49.84 -9.47 8.01
C LEU A 260 -49.01 -8.96 9.19
N GLU A 261 -49.60 -8.90 10.40
CA GLU A 261 -48.90 -8.52 11.62
C GLU A 261 -47.80 -9.54 11.96
N GLN A 262 -48.07 -10.85 11.91
CA GLN A 262 -47.07 -11.91 12.15
C GLN A 262 -45.94 -11.86 11.12
N ILE A 263 -46.26 -11.63 9.84
CA ILE A 263 -45.24 -11.44 8.80
C ILE A 263 -44.34 -10.22 9.09
N ASN A 264 -44.91 -9.12 9.54
CA ASN A 264 -44.14 -7.91 9.86
C ASN A 264 -43.22 -8.10 11.06
N GLN A 265 -43.67 -8.87 12.07
CA GLN A 265 -42.91 -9.16 13.29
C GLN A 265 -41.86 -10.26 13.08
N ALA A 266 -41.99 -11.08 12.06
CA ALA A 266 -41.02 -12.12 11.73
C ALA A 266 -39.61 -11.57 11.48
N THR A 267 -38.58 -12.23 11.99
CA THR A 267 -37.17 -11.78 11.86
C THR A 267 -36.39 -12.59 10.84
N THR A 268 -36.69 -13.87 10.68
CA THR A 268 -36.02 -14.76 9.73
C THR A 268 -36.91 -15.11 8.54
N ASN A 269 -36.32 -15.62 7.46
CA ASN A 269 -37.08 -16.14 6.33
C ASN A 269 -38.02 -17.31 6.77
N ALA A 270 -37.54 -18.17 7.64
CA ALA A 270 -38.32 -19.28 8.18
C ALA A 270 -39.56 -18.79 8.97
N ASP A 271 -39.40 -17.76 9.80
CA ASP A 271 -40.54 -17.17 10.55
C ASP A 271 -41.54 -16.51 9.61
N VAL A 272 -41.08 -15.85 8.54
CA VAL A 272 -41.96 -15.28 7.50
C VAL A 272 -42.74 -16.37 6.78
N ASP A 273 -42.11 -17.50 6.44
CA ASP A 273 -42.78 -18.63 5.79
C ASP A 273 -43.81 -19.30 6.70
N ASN A 274 -43.48 -19.46 7.98
CA ASN A 274 -44.44 -19.97 8.97
C ASN A 274 -45.63 -19.04 9.11
N ALA A 275 -45.41 -17.74 9.30
CA ALA A 275 -46.51 -16.76 9.43
C ALA A 275 -47.39 -16.70 8.17
N LYS A 276 -46.79 -16.80 6.98
CA LYS A 276 -47.49 -16.91 5.70
C LYS A 276 -48.36 -18.19 5.66
N GLY A 277 -47.76 -19.34 6.01
CA GLY A 277 -48.47 -20.63 6.03
C GLY A 277 -49.67 -20.64 6.97
N ASP A 278 -49.48 -20.18 8.20
CA ASP A 278 -50.54 -20.07 9.20
C ASP A 278 -51.64 -19.09 8.76
N GLY A 279 -51.26 -17.95 8.19
CA GLY A 279 -52.20 -16.98 7.65
C GLY A 279 -53.02 -17.52 6.48
N LEU A 280 -52.41 -18.24 5.53
CA LEU A 280 -53.13 -18.89 4.43
C LEU A 280 -54.12 -19.96 4.93
N ASN A 281 -53.72 -20.73 5.94
CA ASN A 281 -54.62 -21.71 6.57
C ASN A 281 -55.81 -21.05 7.28
N ALA A 282 -55.58 -19.92 7.97
CA ALA A 282 -56.64 -19.16 8.64
C ALA A 282 -57.63 -18.50 7.65
N ILE A 283 -57.15 -18.08 6.48
CA ILE A 283 -57.96 -17.47 5.41
C ILE A 283 -58.81 -18.54 4.69
N ASN A 284 -58.25 -19.75 4.54
CA ASN A 284 -58.90 -20.88 3.85
C ASN A 284 -59.02 -22.09 4.79
N PRO A 285 -59.81 -22.00 5.84
CA PRO A 285 -59.99 -23.09 6.78
C PRO A 285 -60.72 -24.31 6.15
#